data_1a5e67c095d59a80e2ce3d058af22b3c
#
_entry.id   1a5e67c095d59a80e2ce3d058af22b3c
#
_cell.length_a   1.000
_cell.length_b   1.000
_cell.length_c   1.000
_cell.angle_alpha   90.00
_cell.angle_beta   90.00
_cell.angle_gamma   90.00
#
_symmetry.space_group_name_H-M   'P 1'
#
loop_
_entity.id
_entity.type
_entity.pdbx_description
1 polymer ?
#
loop_
_entity_poly.entity_id
_entity_poly.type
_entity_poly.pdbx_seq_one_letter_code
_entity_poly.pdbx_strand_id
1 'polypeptide(L)'
;DHADVIYATKAAKYKAVAELIKECAERKQPVLVGTVAIESSEILSKYLTQAGLKHEVLNAKQHAREADIVANAGQPGAITIATNMAGRGTDIKLTPETKAAGGLYIIGTERHESRRIDNQLRGRSGRQGDPGASKFFLSLEDDLMRIFGSDKIKGLMTRMGLKEDEPIEHKMISNAIAKAQKRVETHNFDIRKHLLDFDNVMNEQRKVIYRLRREILNDEGNQELINEMILDVADQLVAAFRPDKKLPLNEWNWEDINKAFQQIFNSEETLTVQECSDKYNSQLEDYFVAKAKERLEVKFSQYDKEQVKLTMREILLGTFDQLWKDHLLNMDQLKEGINLRAHGQKDPLVEYK
;
A
#
# COMPACT_ATOMS: atom_id res chain seq x y z
N ASP A 1 -1.01 5.36 -33.82
CA ASP A 1 -0.88 4.03 -33.19
C ASP A 1 -1.17 2.96 -34.23
N HIS A 2 -0.21 2.03 -34.40
CA HIS A 2 -0.40 0.83 -35.25
C HIS A 2 -1.08 -0.28 -34.46
N ALA A 3 -1.63 -1.27 -35.19
CA ALA A 3 -2.18 -2.49 -34.57
C ALA A 3 -1.07 -3.30 -33.90
N ASP A 4 -1.43 -4.01 -32.83
CA ASP A 4 -0.51 -4.93 -32.17
C ASP A 4 -0.20 -6.13 -33.07
N VAL A 5 1.03 -6.57 -33.04
CA VAL A 5 1.52 -7.75 -33.77
C VAL A 5 1.89 -8.84 -32.77
N ILE A 6 1.40 -10.05 -33.01
CA ILE A 6 1.58 -11.16 -32.08
C ILE A 6 2.34 -12.30 -32.75
N TYR A 7 3.34 -12.82 -32.04
CA TYR A 7 4.15 -13.95 -32.46
C TYR A 7 3.97 -15.15 -31.55
N ALA A 8 4.22 -16.34 -32.07
CA ALA A 8 4.14 -17.55 -31.26
C ALA A 8 5.20 -17.58 -30.18
N THR A 9 6.43 -17.14 -30.49
CA THR A 9 7.58 -17.22 -29.61
C THR A 9 8.21 -15.86 -29.32
N LYS A 10 8.90 -15.72 -28.17
CA LYS A 10 9.69 -14.53 -27.85
C LYS A 10 10.82 -14.29 -28.84
N ALA A 11 11.42 -15.37 -29.37
CA ALA A 11 12.50 -15.28 -30.34
C ALA A 11 12.05 -14.62 -31.66
N ALA A 12 10.90 -15.05 -32.22
CA ALA A 12 10.31 -14.45 -33.40
C ALA A 12 9.95 -12.99 -33.19
N LYS A 13 9.37 -12.67 -32.04
CA LYS A 13 9.06 -11.29 -31.62
C LYS A 13 10.29 -10.39 -31.63
N TYR A 14 11.39 -10.80 -30.96
CA TYR A 14 12.60 -9.97 -30.88
C TYR A 14 13.29 -9.81 -32.22
N LYS A 15 13.25 -10.82 -33.09
CA LYS A 15 13.69 -10.72 -34.47
C LYS A 15 12.94 -9.63 -35.24
N ALA A 16 11.61 -9.68 -35.19
CA ALA A 16 10.78 -8.70 -35.88
C ALA A 16 10.95 -7.28 -35.30
N VAL A 17 11.17 -7.14 -33.99
CA VAL A 17 11.50 -5.86 -33.37
C VAL A 17 12.84 -5.34 -33.90
N ALA A 18 13.86 -6.18 -34.01
CA ALA A 18 15.16 -5.76 -34.52
C ALA A 18 15.09 -5.36 -36.00
N GLU A 19 14.30 -6.04 -36.83
CA GLU A 19 14.05 -5.68 -38.23
C GLU A 19 13.40 -4.29 -38.35
N LEU A 20 12.33 -4.01 -37.58
CA LEU A 20 11.69 -2.68 -37.58
C LEU A 20 12.65 -1.60 -37.11
N ILE A 21 13.45 -1.87 -36.07
CA ILE A 21 14.45 -0.91 -35.59
C ILE A 21 15.50 -0.59 -36.67
N LYS A 22 15.94 -1.62 -37.42
CA LYS A 22 16.86 -1.43 -38.56
C LYS A 22 16.23 -0.54 -39.63
N GLU A 23 14.99 -0.77 -40.02
CA GLU A 23 14.28 0.09 -40.98
C GLU A 23 14.15 1.54 -40.49
N CYS A 24 13.89 1.76 -39.18
CA CYS A 24 13.85 3.09 -38.61
C CYS A 24 15.23 3.77 -38.64
N ALA A 25 16.30 3.00 -38.32
CA ALA A 25 17.65 3.51 -38.33
C ALA A 25 18.10 3.94 -39.73
N GLU A 26 17.74 3.17 -40.77
CA GLU A 26 18.01 3.54 -42.17
C GLU A 26 17.34 4.85 -42.58
N ARG A 27 16.19 5.16 -42.02
CA ARG A 27 15.45 6.42 -42.21
C ARG A 27 15.89 7.53 -41.25
N LYS A 28 16.85 7.28 -40.37
CA LYS A 28 17.28 8.16 -39.28
C LYS A 28 16.16 8.52 -38.31
N GLN A 29 15.13 7.70 -38.21
CA GLN A 29 14.02 7.87 -37.29
C GLN A 29 14.43 7.38 -35.90
N PRO A 30 14.31 8.19 -34.82
CA PRO A 30 14.64 7.76 -33.48
C PRO A 30 13.62 6.75 -32.96
N VAL A 31 14.12 5.74 -32.23
CA VAL A 31 13.30 4.64 -31.69
C VAL A 31 13.46 4.58 -30.17
N LEU A 32 12.34 4.51 -29.46
CA LEU A 32 12.30 4.17 -28.04
C LEU A 32 11.58 2.85 -27.83
N VAL A 33 12.31 1.85 -27.35
CA VAL A 33 11.75 0.53 -27.05
C VAL A 33 11.44 0.42 -25.57
N GLY A 34 10.17 0.20 -25.24
CA GLY A 34 9.71 -0.07 -23.88
C GLY A 34 9.71 -1.56 -23.56
N THR A 35 10.37 -1.93 -22.48
CA THR A 35 10.38 -3.29 -21.93
C THR A 35 9.78 -3.31 -20.52
N VAL A 36 9.16 -4.43 -20.12
CA VAL A 36 8.54 -4.58 -18.81
C VAL A 36 9.58 -4.88 -17.72
N ALA A 37 10.58 -5.69 -18.04
CA ALA A 37 11.61 -6.16 -17.11
C ALA A 37 13.02 -5.81 -17.60
N ILE A 38 13.98 -5.81 -16.67
CA ILE A 38 15.41 -5.59 -16.97
C ILE A 38 15.93 -6.72 -17.86
N GLU A 39 15.55 -7.96 -17.56
CA GLU A 39 15.92 -9.15 -18.33
C GLU A 39 15.46 -9.04 -19.78
N SER A 40 14.24 -8.57 -20.04
CA SER A 40 13.73 -8.33 -21.40
C SER A 40 14.58 -7.28 -22.15
N SER A 41 15.07 -6.25 -21.44
CA SER A 41 15.92 -5.22 -22.01
C SER A 41 17.31 -5.76 -22.38
N GLU A 42 17.88 -6.63 -21.53
CA GLU A 42 19.18 -7.27 -21.76
C GLU A 42 19.12 -8.28 -22.93
N ILE A 43 18.02 -9.04 -23.04
CA ILE A 43 17.79 -9.96 -24.16
C ILE A 43 17.70 -9.19 -25.46
N LEU A 44 16.85 -8.15 -25.53
CA LEU A 44 16.72 -7.34 -26.73
C LEU A 44 18.04 -6.66 -27.10
N SER A 45 18.80 -6.15 -26.13
CA SER A 45 20.12 -5.57 -26.36
C SER A 45 21.08 -6.55 -27.06
N LYS A 46 21.06 -7.84 -26.69
CA LYS A 46 21.84 -8.87 -27.37
C LYS A 46 21.40 -9.03 -28.84
N TYR A 47 20.11 -9.06 -29.14
CA TYR A 47 19.60 -9.13 -30.51
C TYR A 47 20.05 -7.93 -31.36
N LEU A 48 19.96 -6.71 -30.79
CA LEU A 48 20.39 -5.51 -31.51
C LEU A 48 21.90 -5.46 -31.72
N THR A 49 22.70 -5.94 -30.75
CA THR A 49 24.14 -6.06 -30.86
C THR A 49 24.52 -7.05 -31.99
N GLN A 50 23.86 -8.22 -32.04
CA GLN A 50 24.04 -9.20 -33.11
C GLN A 50 23.65 -8.65 -34.50
N ALA A 51 22.65 -7.78 -34.56
CA ALA A 51 22.24 -7.08 -35.78
C ALA A 51 23.15 -5.89 -36.15
N GLY A 52 24.19 -5.59 -35.36
CA GLY A 52 25.12 -4.47 -35.59
C GLY A 52 24.51 -3.07 -35.31
N LEU A 53 23.41 -3.00 -34.59
CA LEU A 53 22.70 -1.75 -34.28
C LEU A 53 23.21 -1.13 -32.97
N LYS A 54 23.81 0.05 -33.06
CA LYS A 54 24.23 0.83 -31.86
C LYS A 54 23.00 1.30 -31.11
N HIS A 55 22.97 1.04 -29.82
CA HIS A 55 21.81 1.42 -28.96
C HIS A 55 22.29 1.73 -27.55
N GLU A 56 21.47 2.48 -26.83
CA GLU A 56 21.62 2.78 -25.40
C GLU A 56 20.55 2.03 -24.59
N VAL A 57 20.93 1.53 -23.42
CA VAL A 57 20.00 0.84 -22.50
C VAL A 57 19.82 1.68 -21.25
N LEU A 58 18.58 2.04 -20.98
CA LEU A 58 18.16 2.82 -19.84
C LEU A 58 17.40 1.92 -18.85
N ASN A 59 18.05 1.54 -17.78
CA ASN A 59 17.46 0.73 -16.71
C ASN A 59 17.89 1.23 -15.33
N ALA A 60 17.29 0.67 -14.27
CA ALA A 60 17.57 1.06 -12.89
C ALA A 60 19.04 0.93 -12.44
N LYS A 61 19.89 0.26 -13.21
CA LYS A 61 21.32 0.10 -12.91
C LYS A 61 22.17 1.30 -13.36
N GLN A 62 21.61 2.25 -14.13
CA GLN A 62 22.36 3.33 -14.80
C GLN A 62 21.83 4.74 -14.50
N HIS A 63 21.36 5.01 -13.29
CA HIS A 63 20.80 6.29 -12.88
C HIS A 63 21.69 7.52 -13.18
N ALA A 64 23.02 7.39 -13.04
CA ALA A 64 23.94 8.49 -13.25
C ALA A 64 23.98 9.02 -14.71
N ARG A 65 23.60 8.17 -15.69
CA ARG A 65 23.58 8.51 -17.13
C ARG A 65 22.19 8.70 -17.70
N GLU A 66 21.17 8.57 -16.88
CA GLU A 66 19.77 8.61 -17.33
C GLU A 66 19.43 9.88 -18.08
N ALA A 67 19.81 11.04 -17.54
CA ALA A 67 19.52 12.33 -18.14
C ALA A 67 20.16 12.49 -19.52
N ASP A 68 21.41 12.05 -19.67
CA ASP A 68 22.16 12.12 -20.93
C ASP A 68 21.57 11.20 -22.01
N ILE A 69 21.21 9.96 -21.62
CA ILE A 69 20.59 8.99 -22.53
C ILE A 69 19.24 9.50 -23.02
N VAL A 70 18.40 10.06 -22.12
CA VAL A 70 17.10 10.60 -22.51
C VAL A 70 17.24 11.87 -23.37
N ALA A 71 18.21 12.74 -23.08
CA ALA A 71 18.50 13.92 -23.92
C ALA A 71 18.87 13.52 -25.34
N ASN A 72 19.57 12.40 -25.52
CA ASN A 72 20.02 11.91 -26.82
C ASN A 72 18.98 11.03 -27.52
N ALA A 73 17.95 10.54 -26.84
CA ALA A 73 16.94 9.64 -27.41
C ALA A 73 16.13 10.22 -28.58
N GLY A 74 16.10 11.53 -28.74
CA GLY A 74 15.45 12.22 -29.86
C GLY A 74 16.37 12.56 -31.03
N GLN A 75 17.63 12.17 -31.01
CA GLN A 75 18.60 12.44 -32.09
C GLN A 75 18.37 11.52 -33.30
N PRO A 76 18.80 11.94 -34.52
CA PRO A 76 18.63 11.12 -35.73
C PRO A 76 19.22 9.73 -35.57
N GLY A 77 18.41 8.69 -35.81
CA GLY A 77 18.82 7.29 -35.74
C GLY A 77 19.14 6.78 -34.32
N ALA A 78 18.82 7.54 -33.27
CA ALA A 78 19.01 7.09 -31.88
C ALA A 78 18.10 5.89 -31.57
N ILE A 79 18.68 4.86 -30.96
CA ILE A 79 17.95 3.67 -30.51
C ILE A 79 18.12 3.57 -29.00
N THR A 80 17.02 3.69 -28.27
CA THR A 80 17.02 3.64 -26.81
C THR A 80 16.11 2.51 -26.33
N ILE A 81 16.62 1.58 -25.53
CA ILE A 81 15.83 0.57 -24.82
C ILE A 81 15.61 1.10 -23.41
N ALA A 82 14.36 1.22 -22.98
CA ALA A 82 14.03 1.71 -21.65
C ALA A 82 13.07 0.76 -20.93
N THR A 83 13.33 0.49 -19.65
CA THR A 83 12.32 -0.12 -18.77
C THR A 83 11.26 0.94 -18.41
N ASN A 84 10.06 0.49 -18.06
CA ASN A 84 8.87 1.32 -17.89
C ASN A 84 9.01 2.62 -17.11
N MET A 85 9.85 2.61 -16.09
CA MET A 85 9.98 3.74 -15.15
C MET A 85 11.11 4.69 -15.54
N ALA A 86 12.02 4.25 -16.42
CA ALA A 86 13.18 5.04 -16.79
C ALA A 86 12.80 6.25 -17.66
N GLY A 87 13.38 7.41 -17.38
CA GLY A 87 13.11 8.66 -18.09
C GLY A 87 11.72 9.26 -17.82
N ARG A 88 11.03 8.89 -16.74
CA ARG A 88 9.74 9.47 -16.38
C ARG A 88 9.93 10.93 -15.95
N GLY A 89 9.10 11.83 -16.50
CA GLY A 89 9.17 13.27 -16.21
C GLY A 89 10.12 14.05 -17.12
N THR A 90 10.93 13.36 -17.94
CA THR A 90 11.83 14.02 -18.92
C THR A 90 11.21 14.00 -20.30
N ASP A 91 11.28 15.15 -20.99
CA ASP A 91 10.77 15.29 -22.36
C ASP A 91 11.87 14.95 -23.39
N ILE A 92 11.50 14.13 -24.38
CA ILE A 92 12.41 13.79 -25.49
C ILE A 92 12.26 14.83 -26.58
N LYS A 93 13.25 15.70 -26.74
CA LYS A 93 13.26 16.77 -27.74
C LYS A 93 13.67 16.22 -29.10
N LEU A 94 12.82 16.47 -30.10
CA LEU A 94 13.08 16.07 -31.47
C LEU A 94 13.72 17.22 -32.26
N THR A 95 14.69 16.86 -33.10
CA THR A 95 15.30 17.80 -34.07
C THR A 95 14.40 17.97 -35.30
N PRO A 96 14.55 19.04 -36.10
CA PRO A 96 13.82 19.16 -37.35
C PRO A 96 14.01 17.98 -38.30
N GLU A 97 15.21 17.39 -38.35
CA GLU A 97 15.53 16.20 -39.14
C GLU A 97 14.73 14.98 -38.68
N THR A 98 14.65 14.75 -37.37
CA THR A 98 13.90 13.62 -36.81
C THR A 98 12.38 13.80 -36.95
N LYS A 99 11.87 15.04 -36.91
CA LYS A 99 10.47 15.33 -37.21
C LYS A 99 10.15 15.02 -38.68
N ALA A 100 11.04 15.38 -39.62
CA ALA A 100 10.89 15.07 -41.04
C ALA A 100 10.97 13.54 -41.31
N ALA A 101 11.74 12.79 -40.51
CA ALA A 101 11.84 11.35 -40.57
C ALA A 101 10.60 10.59 -40.00
N GLY A 102 9.59 11.33 -39.49
CA GLY A 102 8.36 10.76 -38.93
C GLY A 102 8.30 10.80 -37.40
N GLY A 103 9.22 11.50 -36.74
CA GLY A 103 9.26 11.70 -35.28
C GLY A 103 9.65 10.42 -34.51
N LEU A 104 9.40 10.43 -33.21
CA LEU A 104 9.78 9.33 -32.33
C LEU A 104 8.91 8.09 -32.56
N TYR A 105 9.54 6.96 -32.85
CA TYR A 105 8.86 5.66 -32.95
C TYR A 105 8.90 4.93 -31.61
N ILE A 106 7.75 4.60 -31.04
CA ILE A 106 7.63 3.82 -29.80
C ILE A 106 7.38 2.36 -30.14
N ILE A 107 8.21 1.48 -29.59
CA ILE A 107 8.01 0.03 -29.70
C ILE A 107 7.77 -0.51 -28.27
N GLY A 108 6.61 -1.14 -28.04
CA GLY A 108 6.37 -1.92 -26.84
C GLY A 108 6.65 -3.40 -27.10
N THR A 109 7.48 -4.02 -26.28
CA THR A 109 7.82 -5.45 -26.45
C THR A 109 6.86 -6.39 -25.71
N GLU A 110 6.06 -5.85 -24.81
CA GLU A 110 5.07 -6.57 -24.01
C GLU A 110 3.93 -5.63 -23.61
N ARG A 111 2.76 -6.18 -23.31
CA ARG A 111 1.68 -5.43 -22.65
C ARG A 111 1.91 -5.44 -21.14
N HIS A 112 1.70 -4.30 -20.53
CA HIS A 112 1.75 -4.17 -19.08
C HIS A 112 0.46 -4.69 -18.43
N GLU A 113 0.51 -4.88 -17.12
CA GLU A 113 -0.66 -5.25 -16.32
C GLU A 113 -1.76 -4.17 -16.35
N SER A 114 -1.42 -2.93 -16.72
CA SER A 114 -2.35 -1.81 -16.81
C SER A 114 -2.24 -1.08 -18.14
N ARG A 115 -3.38 -0.88 -18.81
CA ARG A 115 -3.50 -0.08 -20.02
C ARG A 115 -2.97 1.35 -19.86
N ARG A 116 -3.08 1.90 -18.65
CA ARG A 116 -2.55 3.22 -18.33
C ARG A 116 -1.03 3.29 -18.52
N ILE A 117 -0.30 2.23 -18.18
CA ILE A 117 1.16 2.17 -18.36
C ILE A 117 1.51 2.07 -19.85
N ASP A 118 0.79 1.27 -20.64
CA ASP A 118 0.94 1.23 -22.09
C ASP A 118 0.72 2.60 -22.74
N ASN A 119 -0.31 3.31 -22.29
CA ASN A 119 -0.59 4.66 -22.78
C ASN A 119 0.47 5.68 -22.34
N GLN A 120 1.10 5.52 -21.18
CA GLN A 120 2.24 6.35 -20.77
C GLN A 120 3.45 6.13 -21.66
N LEU A 121 3.69 4.89 -22.11
CA LEU A 121 4.75 4.58 -23.07
C LEU A 121 4.42 5.20 -24.43
N ARG A 122 3.22 4.98 -24.98
CA ARG A 122 2.76 5.58 -26.23
C ARG A 122 2.83 7.11 -26.21
N GLY A 123 2.42 7.71 -25.10
CA GLY A 123 2.40 9.15 -24.90
C GLY A 123 3.78 9.83 -24.80
N ARG A 124 4.87 9.07 -24.98
CA ARG A 124 6.20 9.66 -25.17
C ARG A 124 6.43 10.15 -26.59
N SER A 125 5.66 9.65 -27.56
CA SER A 125 5.62 10.10 -28.95
C SER A 125 4.44 11.05 -29.21
N GLY A 126 4.49 11.83 -30.27
CA GLY A 126 3.40 12.70 -30.69
C GLY A 126 3.13 13.87 -29.73
N ARG A 127 4.10 14.30 -28.94
CA ARG A 127 3.96 15.43 -27.99
C ARG A 127 3.96 16.76 -28.72
N GLN A 128 3.15 17.70 -28.21
CA GLN A 128 3.07 19.08 -28.72
C GLN A 128 2.81 19.20 -30.23
N GLY A 129 2.13 18.19 -30.82
CA GLY A 129 1.82 18.16 -32.24
C GLY A 129 2.95 17.61 -33.12
N ASP A 130 4.04 17.15 -32.54
CA ASP A 130 5.11 16.47 -33.28
C ASP A 130 4.61 15.17 -33.91
N PRO A 131 5.13 14.77 -35.08
CA PRO A 131 4.85 13.47 -35.66
C PRO A 131 5.42 12.34 -34.77
N GLY A 132 4.84 11.15 -34.90
CA GLY A 132 5.33 9.99 -34.18
C GLY A 132 4.48 8.77 -34.43
N ALA A 133 5.00 7.60 -34.08
CA ALA A 133 4.32 6.32 -34.25
C ALA A 133 4.48 5.45 -33.01
N SER A 134 3.57 4.49 -32.83
CA SER A 134 3.70 3.45 -31.82
C SER A 134 3.21 2.10 -32.31
N LYS A 135 3.91 1.02 -31.96
CA LYS A 135 3.53 -0.36 -32.26
C LYS A 135 3.92 -1.28 -31.11
N PHE A 136 3.06 -2.24 -30.77
CA PHE A 136 3.35 -3.28 -29.79
C PHE A 136 3.63 -4.60 -30.48
N PHE A 137 4.71 -5.25 -30.07
CA PHE A 137 5.08 -6.59 -30.48
C PHE A 137 4.92 -7.52 -29.28
N LEU A 138 4.09 -8.52 -29.42
CA LEU A 138 3.67 -9.40 -28.35
C LEU A 138 4.05 -10.85 -28.68
N SER A 139 4.21 -11.68 -27.66
CA SER A 139 4.38 -13.11 -27.80
C SER A 139 3.35 -13.86 -26.96
N LEU A 140 2.95 -15.05 -27.41
CA LEU A 140 2.14 -15.96 -26.59
C LEU A 140 2.87 -16.48 -25.36
N GLU A 141 4.20 -16.29 -25.31
CA GLU A 141 5.06 -16.64 -24.19
C GLU A 141 5.21 -15.47 -23.18
N ASP A 142 4.65 -14.29 -23.48
CA ASP A 142 4.67 -13.16 -22.54
C ASP A 142 3.76 -13.47 -21.32
N ASP A 143 4.14 -12.98 -20.14
CA ASP A 143 3.49 -13.36 -18.88
C ASP A 143 1.99 -13.07 -18.85
N LEU A 144 1.56 -11.91 -19.35
CA LEU A 144 0.15 -11.58 -19.48
C LEU A 144 -0.60 -12.59 -20.33
N MET A 145 0.02 -13.08 -21.42
CA MET A 145 -0.58 -14.04 -22.33
C MET A 145 -0.64 -15.44 -21.73
N ARG A 146 0.38 -15.83 -20.96
CA ARG A 146 0.41 -17.12 -20.24
C ARG A 146 -0.69 -17.23 -19.20
N ILE A 147 -0.96 -16.14 -18.46
CA ILE A 147 -1.99 -16.10 -17.40
C ILE A 147 -3.40 -16.21 -17.99
N PHE A 148 -3.67 -15.61 -19.18
CA PHE A 148 -5.03 -15.41 -19.65
C PHE A 148 -5.44 -16.16 -20.92
N GLY A 149 -4.67 -17.09 -21.44
CA GLY A 149 -5.20 -17.92 -22.51
C GLY A 149 -4.29 -18.29 -23.66
N SER A 150 -3.00 -18.44 -23.41
CA SER A 150 -2.05 -18.94 -24.42
C SER A 150 -2.52 -20.22 -25.08
N ASP A 151 -3.15 -21.16 -24.34
CA ASP A 151 -3.54 -22.47 -24.87
C ASP A 151 -4.69 -22.38 -25.88
N LYS A 152 -5.67 -21.52 -25.64
CA LYS A 152 -6.79 -21.29 -26.58
C LYS A 152 -6.31 -20.61 -27.85
N ILE A 153 -5.39 -19.68 -27.74
CA ILE A 153 -4.83 -18.93 -28.88
C ILE A 153 -3.84 -19.84 -29.64
N LYS A 154 -3.00 -20.62 -28.95
CA LYS A 154 -2.15 -21.64 -29.59
C LYS A 154 -2.97 -22.67 -30.37
N GLY A 155 -4.06 -23.16 -29.78
CA GLY A 155 -4.97 -24.07 -30.48
C GLY A 155 -5.64 -23.45 -31.73
N LEU A 156 -5.93 -22.14 -31.70
CA LEU A 156 -6.44 -21.41 -32.86
C LEU A 156 -5.36 -21.27 -33.96
N MET A 157 -4.12 -20.93 -33.57
CA MET A 157 -2.99 -20.82 -34.49
C MET A 157 -2.70 -22.14 -35.21
N THR A 158 -2.66 -23.26 -34.49
CA THR A 158 -2.45 -24.58 -35.05
C THR A 158 -3.54 -24.94 -36.06
N ARG A 159 -4.82 -24.58 -35.76
CA ARG A 159 -5.93 -24.80 -36.67
C ARG A 159 -5.88 -23.91 -37.93
N MET A 160 -5.30 -22.71 -37.81
CA MET A 160 -5.15 -21.79 -38.95
C MET A 160 -3.91 -22.07 -39.79
N GLY A 161 -3.06 -23.04 -39.40
CA GLY A 161 -1.84 -23.43 -40.15
C GLY A 161 -0.75 -22.37 -40.16
N LEU A 162 -0.76 -21.42 -39.21
CA LEU A 162 0.22 -20.34 -39.13
C LEU A 162 1.56 -20.87 -38.64
N LYS A 163 2.64 -20.44 -39.29
CA LYS A 163 4.01 -20.75 -38.86
C LYS A 163 4.42 -19.94 -37.64
N GLU A 164 5.37 -20.44 -36.87
CA GLU A 164 5.85 -19.82 -35.65
C GLU A 164 6.39 -18.38 -35.83
N ASP A 165 6.97 -18.10 -36.98
CA ASP A 165 7.56 -16.80 -37.35
C ASP A 165 6.58 -15.86 -38.03
N GLU A 166 5.35 -16.30 -38.37
CA GLU A 166 4.37 -15.44 -39.02
C GLU A 166 3.63 -14.55 -38.00
N PRO A 167 3.55 -13.23 -38.28
CA PRO A 167 2.83 -12.30 -37.43
C PRO A 167 1.33 -12.50 -37.52
N ILE A 168 0.65 -12.43 -36.38
CA ILE A 168 -0.81 -12.48 -36.32
C ILE A 168 -1.32 -11.07 -36.06
N GLU A 169 -1.99 -10.52 -37.04
CA GLU A 169 -2.72 -9.25 -36.92
C GLU A 169 -4.23 -9.52 -37.03
N HIS A 170 -4.87 -9.88 -35.93
CA HIS A 170 -6.30 -10.16 -35.91
C HIS A 170 -7.00 -9.42 -34.77
N LYS A 171 -8.04 -8.65 -35.14
CA LYS A 171 -8.80 -7.81 -34.19
C LYS A 171 -9.40 -8.59 -33.02
N MET A 172 -9.77 -9.85 -33.20
CA MET A 172 -10.25 -10.70 -32.10
C MET A 172 -9.20 -10.97 -31.05
N ILE A 173 -7.93 -11.15 -31.45
CA ILE A 173 -6.83 -11.44 -30.53
C ILE A 173 -6.47 -10.17 -29.77
N SER A 174 -6.39 -9.02 -30.42
CA SER A 174 -6.21 -7.71 -29.76
C SER A 174 -7.30 -7.43 -28.72
N ASN A 175 -8.55 -7.78 -29.04
CA ASN A 175 -9.66 -7.66 -28.09
C ASN A 175 -9.54 -8.65 -26.93
N ALA A 176 -9.04 -9.87 -27.16
CA ALA A 176 -8.81 -10.85 -26.11
C ALA A 176 -7.73 -10.39 -25.13
N ILE A 177 -6.64 -9.83 -25.67
CA ILE A 177 -5.56 -9.23 -24.87
C ILE A 177 -6.07 -8.06 -24.02
N ALA A 178 -6.84 -7.15 -24.61
CA ALA A 178 -7.43 -6.02 -23.89
C ALA A 178 -8.38 -6.48 -22.76
N LYS A 179 -9.15 -7.56 -22.98
CA LYS A 179 -9.98 -8.17 -21.93
C LYS A 179 -9.14 -8.83 -20.84
N ALA A 180 -8.06 -9.52 -21.21
CA ALA A 180 -7.13 -10.11 -20.26
C ALA A 180 -6.50 -9.03 -19.38
N GLN A 181 -5.95 -7.98 -19.97
CA GLN A 181 -5.39 -6.83 -19.26
C GLN A 181 -6.40 -6.20 -18.29
N LYS A 182 -7.66 -6.01 -18.73
CA LYS A 182 -8.71 -5.47 -17.85
C LYS A 182 -8.99 -6.38 -16.65
N ARG A 183 -8.94 -7.71 -16.83
CA ARG A 183 -9.11 -8.66 -15.72
C ARG A 183 -7.98 -8.55 -14.70
N VAL A 184 -6.72 -8.43 -15.15
CA VAL A 184 -5.58 -8.20 -14.25
C VAL A 184 -5.73 -6.89 -13.50
N GLU A 185 -6.09 -5.81 -14.20
CA GLU A 185 -6.34 -4.50 -13.58
C GLU A 185 -7.40 -4.59 -12.49
N THR A 186 -8.52 -5.27 -12.78
CA THR A 186 -9.61 -5.47 -11.81
C THR A 186 -9.12 -6.28 -10.61
N HIS A 187 -8.46 -7.40 -10.84
CA HIS A 187 -7.93 -8.24 -9.78
C HIS A 187 -6.93 -7.49 -8.87
N ASN A 188 -5.99 -6.78 -9.47
CA ASN A 188 -5.03 -5.96 -8.72
C ASN A 188 -5.71 -4.78 -8.00
N PHE A 189 -6.79 -4.23 -8.57
CA PHE A 189 -7.60 -3.21 -7.92
C PHE A 189 -8.31 -3.77 -6.68
N ASP A 190 -8.93 -4.95 -6.82
CA ASP A 190 -9.66 -5.60 -5.72
C ASP A 190 -8.72 -5.96 -4.56
N ILE A 191 -7.51 -6.49 -4.87
CA ILE A 191 -6.48 -6.73 -3.85
C ILE A 191 -6.11 -5.42 -3.13
N ARG A 192 -5.81 -4.36 -3.88
CA ARG A 192 -5.45 -3.07 -3.26
C ARG A 192 -6.60 -2.47 -2.46
N LYS A 193 -7.84 -2.58 -2.95
CA LYS A 193 -9.02 -2.13 -2.21
C LYS A 193 -9.17 -2.88 -0.90
N HIS A 194 -9.04 -4.20 -0.94
CA HIS A 194 -9.11 -5.03 0.25
C HIS A 194 -8.04 -4.65 1.31
N LEU A 195 -6.80 -4.43 0.86
CA LEU A 195 -5.73 -3.93 1.75
C LEU A 195 -6.06 -2.57 2.35
N LEU A 196 -6.60 -1.63 1.54
CA LEU A 196 -6.99 -0.31 2.02
C LEU A 196 -8.14 -0.36 3.03
N ASP A 197 -9.08 -1.29 2.87
CA ASP A 197 -10.21 -1.44 3.80
C ASP A 197 -9.70 -1.83 5.21
N PHE A 198 -8.71 -2.70 5.32
CA PHE A 198 -8.04 -3.02 6.59
C PHE A 198 -7.20 -1.84 7.12
N ASP A 199 -6.44 -1.19 6.25
CA ASP A 199 -5.62 -0.04 6.65
C ASP A 199 -6.47 1.14 7.13
N ASN A 200 -7.68 1.32 6.61
CA ASN A 200 -8.61 2.36 7.05
C ASN A 200 -9.04 2.15 8.50
N VAL A 201 -9.29 0.91 8.94
CA VAL A 201 -9.62 0.62 10.34
C VAL A 201 -8.50 1.11 11.25
N MET A 202 -7.26 0.71 10.95
CA MET A 202 -6.09 1.13 11.72
C MET A 202 -5.85 2.64 11.66
N ASN A 203 -6.14 3.27 10.53
CA ASN A 203 -5.96 4.70 10.35
C ASN A 203 -6.97 5.52 11.19
N GLU A 204 -8.22 5.07 11.31
CA GLU A 204 -9.19 5.73 12.17
C GLU A 204 -8.79 5.61 13.65
N GLN A 205 -8.35 4.44 14.10
CA GLN A 205 -7.83 4.25 15.45
C GLN A 205 -6.61 5.14 15.70
N ARG A 206 -5.66 5.20 14.75
CA ARG A 206 -4.49 6.06 14.83
C ARG A 206 -4.84 7.55 14.98
N LYS A 207 -5.84 8.03 14.23
CA LYS A 207 -6.31 9.42 14.35
C LYS A 207 -6.79 9.74 15.76
N VAL A 208 -7.56 8.83 16.37
CA VAL A 208 -8.05 9.01 17.75
C VAL A 208 -6.89 9.06 18.73
N ILE A 209 -5.98 8.08 18.67
CA ILE A 209 -4.82 7.99 19.57
C ILE A 209 -3.89 9.21 19.42
N TYR A 210 -3.61 9.64 18.18
CA TYR A 210 -2.73 10.80 17.96
C TYR A 210 -3.38 12.12 18.35
N ARG A 211 -4.72 12.23 18.30
CA ARG A 211 -5.43 13.37 18.84
C ARG A 211 -5.29 13.42 20.36
N LEU A 212 -5.61 12.33 21.07
CA LEU A 212 -5.45 12.24 22.52
C LEU A 212 -4.01 12.51 22.94
N ARG A 213 -3.04 11.93 22.24
CA ARG A 213 -1.62 12.18 22.51
C ARG A 213 -1.25 13.65 22.38
N ARG A 214 -1.82 14.37 21.41
CA ARG A 214 -1.59 15.81 21.24
C ARG A 214 -2.26 16.63 22.35
N GLU A 215 -3.46 16.26 22.77
CA GLU A 215 -4.17 16.87 23.92
C GLU A 215 -3.34 16.72 25.19
N ILE A 216 -2.82 15.52 25.47
CA ILE A 216 -1.94 15.26 26.62
C ILE A 216 -0.66 16.11 26.54
N LEU A 217 -0.02 16.23 25.37
CA LEU A 217 1.19 17.04 25.17
C LEU A 217 0.95 18.53 25.43
N ASN A 218 -0.22 19.04 25.03
CA ASN A 218 -0.60 20.43 25.21
C ASN A 218 -1.15 20.73 26.61
N ASP A 219 -1.28 19.71 27.46
CA ASP A 219 -1.91 19.80 28.79
C ASP A 219 -3.40 20.24 28.73
N GLU A 220 -4.07 19.86 27.63
CA GLU A 220 -5.47 20.14 27.39
C GLU A 220 -6.33 19.02 28.00
N GLY A 221 -6.91 19.24 29.19
CA GLY A 221 -7.82 18.29 29.82
C GLY A 221 -7.17 17.07 30.47
N ASN A 222 -5.87 17.11 30.80
CA ASN A 222 -5.20 15.98 31.44
C ASN A 222 -5.82 15.60 32.79
N GLN A 223 -6.29 16.58 33.57
CA GLN A 223 -6.93 16.32 34.86
C GLN A 223 -8.31 15.66 34.68
N GLU A 224 -9.07 16.09 33.69
CA GLU A 224 -10.36 15.49 33.33
C GLU A 224 -10.15 14.05 32.88
N LEU A 225 -9.18 13.79 32.02
CA LEU A 225 -8.83 12.44 31.57
C LEU A 225 -8.47 11.51 32.74
N ILE A 226 -7.68 11.99 33.69
CA ILE A 226 -7.36 11.21 34.89
C ILE A 226 -8.59 10.94 35.74
N ASN A 227 -9.50 11.93 35.88
CA ASN A 227 -10.72 11.72 36.59
C ASN A 227 -11.63 10.67 35.93
N GLU A 228 -11.70 10.65 34.59
CA GLU A 228 -12.41 9.62 33.84
C GLU A 228 -11.78 8.24 34.04
N MET A 229 -10.46 8.13 33.99
CA MET A 229 -9.74 6.87 34.28
C MET A 229 -10.02 6.35 35.70
N ILE A 230 -10.10 7.24 36.70
CA ILE A 230 -10.45 6.86 38.07
C ILE A 230 -11.87 6.32 38.15
N LEU A 231 -12.82 6.94 37.44
CA LEU A 231 -14.22 6.47 37.35
C LEU A 231 -14.26 5.07 36.71
N ASP A 232 -13.61 4.88 35.58
CA ASP A 232 -13.57 3.58 34.90
C ASP A 232 -12.97 2.47 35.77
N VAL A 233 -11.91 2.76 36.52
CA VAL A 233 -11.32 1.80 37.46
C VAL A 233 -12.28 1.50 38.62
N ALA A 234 -12.97 2.52 39.16
CA ALA A 234 -13.96 2.33 40.21
C ALA A 234 -15.13 1.46 39.73
N ASP A 235 -15.66 1.72 38.54
CA ASP A 235 -16.73 0.92 37.92
C ASP A 235 -16.30 -0.54 37.72
N GLN A 236 -15.08 -0.78 37.24
CA GLN A 236 -14.54 -2.12 37.06
C GLN A 236 -14.38 -2.85 38.40
N LEU A 237 -13.88 -2.16 39.43
CA LEU A 237 -13.78 -2.73 40.76
C LEU A 237 -15.14 -3.14 41.32
N VAL A 238 -16.11 -2.23 41.22
CA VAL A 238 -17.47 -2.51 41.68
C VAL A 238 -18.08 -3.67 40.90
N ALA A 239 -17.91 -3.69 39.57
CA ALA A 239 -18.41 -4.78 38.73
C ALA A 239 -17.81 -6.13 39.11
N ALA A 240 -16.50 -6.16 39.44
CA ALA A 240 -15.81 -7.39 39.82
C ALA A 240 -16.25 -7.97 41.17
N PHE A 241 -16.60 -7.10 42.12
CA PHE A 241 -16.95 -7.52 43.50
C PHE A 241 -18.43 -7.48 43.81
N ARG A 242 -19.30 -7.04 42.86
CA ARG A 242 -20.75 -7.02 42.99
C ARG A 242 -21.42 -8.12 42.16
N PRO A 243 -21.51 -9.34 42.64
CA PRO A 243 -22.09 -10.46 41.87
C PRO A 243 -23.60 -10.29 41.65
N ASP A 244 -24.30 -9.57 42.54
CA ASP A 244 -25.73 -9.24 42.39
C ASP A 244 -26.03 -7.80 42.88
N LYS A 245 -26.63 -6.97 41.99
CA LYS A 245 -27.05 -5.59 42.31
C LYS A 245 -28.04 -5.46 43.48
N LYS A 246 -28.64 -6.57 43.92
CA LYS A 246 -29.63 -6.64 44.99
C LYS A 246 -29.04 -6.99 46.35
N LEU A 247 -27.77 -7.42 46.43
CA LEU A 247 -27.14 -7.75 47.69
C LEU A 247 -26.89 -6.49 48.53
N PRO A 248 -27.30 -6.49 49.82
CA PRO A 248 -27.00 -5.37 50.71
C PRO A 248 -25.50 -5.24 50.99
N LEU A 249 -25.02 -4.01 51.20
CA LEU A 249 -23.61 -3.70 51.36
C LEU A 249 -22.86 -4.51 52.45
N ASN A 250 -23.55 -4.88 53.51
CA ASN A 250 -23.00 -5.68 54.59
C ASN A 250 -22.69 -7.15 54.23
N GLU A 251 -23.25 -7.64 53.10
CA GLU A 251 -23.03 -8.99 52.61
C GLU A 251 -21.92 -9.05 51.55
N TRP A 252 -21.30 -7.91 51.22
CA TRP A 252 -20.20 -7.89 50.27
C TRP A 252 -18.89 -8.32 50.89
N ASN A 253 -17.98 -8.88 50.06
CA ASN A 253 -16.67 -9.28 50.51
C ASN A 253 -15.72 -8.06 50.62
N TRP A 254 -15.85 -7.32 51.69
CA TRP A 254 -15.05 -6.13 51.96
C TRP A 254 -13.55 -6.42 52.14
N GLU A 255 -13.19 -7.65 52.48
CA GLU A 255 -11.78 -8.03 52.59
C GLU A 255 -11.12 -8.00 51.20
N ASP A 256 -11.73 -8.59 50.19
CA ASP A 256 -11.18 -8.60 48.84
C ASP A 256 -11.30 -7.23 48.17
N ILE A 257 -12.36 -6.48 48.45
CA ILE A 257 -12.51 -5.08 48.03
C ILE A 257 -11.35 -4.23 48.57
N ASN A 258 -11.06 -4.32 49.84
CA ASN A 258 -9.96 -3.58 50.50
C ASN A 258 -8.60 -4.00 49.94
N LYS A 259 -8.35 -5.29 49.72
CA LYS A 259 -7.09 -5.78 49.12
C LYS A 259 -6.92 -5.18 47.70
N ALA A 260 -7.95 -5.22 46.89
CA ALA A 260 -7.91 -4.66 45.54
C ALA A 260 -7.69 -3.15 45.54
N PHE A 261 -8.41 -2.40 46.40
CA PHE A 261 -8.25 -0.95 46.55
C PHE A 261 -6.83 -0.60 46.98
N GLN A 262 -6.34 -1.25 48.01
CA GLN A 262 -4.95 -1.03 48.56
C GLN A 262 -3.91 -1.33 47.49
N GLN A 263 -4.09 -2.39 46.72
CA GLN A 263 -3.16 -2.77 45.66
C GLN A 263 -3.16 -1.77 44.50
N ILE A 264 -4.34 -1.32 44.04
CA ILE A 264 -4.47 -0.40 42.89
C ILE A 264 -3.99 1.00 43.26
N PHE A 265 -4.43 1.53 44.40
CA PHE A 265 -4.13 2.89 44.82
C PHE A 265 -2.88 3.00 45.74
N ASN A 266 -2.18 1.88 45.97
CA ASN A 266 -1.04 1.81 46.86
C ASN A 266 -1.33 2.53 48.20
N SER A 267 -2.44 2.19 48.84
CA SER A 267 -2.98 2.80 50.03
C SER A 267 -3.02 1.80 51.17
N GLU A 268 -2.80 2.23 52.41
CA GLU A 268 -2.98 1.42 53.62
C GLU A 268 -4.39 1.65 54.22
N GLU A 269 -5.20 2.51 53.58
CA GLU A 269 -6.56 2.81 54.04
C GLU A 269 -7.48 1.58 53.93
N THR A 270 -8.36 1.46 54.90
CA THR A 270 -9.39 0.41 54.91
C THR A 270 -10.76 1.04 54.68
N LEU A 271 -11.38 0.65 53.56
CA LEU A 271 -12.73 1.06 53.24
C LEU A 271 -13.73 0.36 54.17
N THR A 272 -14.74 1.08 54.64
CA THR A 272 -15.72 0.55 55.59
C THR A 272 -17.15 0.66 55.06
N VAL A 273 -17.96 -0.32 55.43
CA VAL A 273 -19.43 -0.33 55.11
C VAL A 273 -20.11 0.91 55.68
N GLN A 274 -19.75 1.29 56.90
CA GLN A 274 -20.34 2.39 57.63
C GLN A 274 -20.12 3.72 56.88
N GLU A 275 -18.90 3.99 56.48
CA GLU A 275 -18.55 5.24 55.76
C GLU A 275 -19.23 5.28 54.40
N CYS A 276 -19.27 4.18 53.67
CA CYS A 276 -19.95 4.08 52.39
C CYS A 276 -21.47 4.35 52.54
N SER A 277 -22.08 3.77 53.56
CA SER A 277 -23.52 3.95 53.83
C SER A 277 -23.83 5.38 54.26
N ASP A 278 -23.06 5.95 55.18
CA ASP A 278 -23.38 7.23 55.81
C ASP A 278 -23.06 8.44 54.93
N LYS A 279 -21.95 8.40 54.19
CA LYS A 279 -21.49 9.55 53.38
C LYS A 279 -21.85 9.44 51.90
N TYR A 280 -22.01 8.26 51.36
CA TYR A 280 -22.16 8.03 49.93
C TYR A 280 -23.49 7.36 49.56
N ASN A 281 -24.47 7.32 50.46
CA ASN A 281 -25.78 6.73 50.23
C ASN A 281 -25.74 5.32 49.66
N SER A 282 -24.75 4.52 50.08
CA SER A 282 -24.52 3.16 49.58
C SER A 282 -24.11 3.09 48.10
N GLN A 283 -23.62 4.19 47.51
CA GLN A 283 -23.03 4.22 46.16
C GLN A 283 -21.53 3.94 46.27
N LEU A 284 -21.15 2.72 46.01
CA LEU A 284 -19.76 2.25 46.16
C LEU A 284 -18.81 2.89 45.13
N GLU A 285 -19.29 3.15 43.93
CA GLU A 285 -18.56 3.83 42.88
C GLU A 285 -18.11 5.23 43.35
N ASP A 286 -19.04 6.03 43.87
CA ASP A 286 -18.75 7.37 44.38
C ASP A 286 -17.78 7.34 45.57
N TYR A 287 -17.90 6.32 46.42
CA TYR A 287 -17.01 6.12 47.56
C TYR A 287 -15.56 5.83 47.09
N PHE A 288 -15.38 4.91 46.10
CA PHE A 288 -14.08 4.62 45.56
C PHE A 288 -13.44 5.84 44.87
N VAL A 289 -14.20 6.56 44.07
CA VAL A 289 -13.74 7.76 43.38
C VAL A 289 -13.29 8.83 44.38
N ALA A 290 -14.07 9.05 45.44
CA ALA A 290 -13.72 10.03 46.48
C ALA A 290 -12.44 9.66 47.20
N LYS A 291 -12.27 8.40 47.59
CA LYS A 291 -11.07 7.92 48.26
C LYS A 291 -9.84 7.93 47.37
N ALA A 292 -9.98 7.56 46.09
CA ALA A 292 -8.91 7.63 45.12
C ALA A 292 -8.43 9.08 44.90
N LYS A 293 -9.35 10.04 44.78
CA LYS A 293 -9.02 11.47 44.66
C LYS A 293 -8.34 12.01 45.89
N GLU A 294 -8.87 11.73 47.08
CA GLU A 294 -8.27 12.13 48.35
C GLU A 294 -6.80 11.62 48.45
N ARG A 295 -6.56 10.37 48.09
CA ARG A 295 -5.23 9.78 48.07
C ARG A 295 -4.28 10.48 47.13
N LEU A 296 -4.75 10.79 45.90
CA LEU A 296 -3.93 11.52 44.92
C LEU A 296 -3.64 12.95 45.39
N GLU A 297 -4.58 13.66 45.96
CA GLU A 297 -4.39 15.00 46.51
C GLU A 297 -3.37 15.01 47.62
N VAL A 298 -3.41 14.08 48.57
CA VAL A 298 -2.41 13.92 49.61
C VAL A 298 -1.03 13.67 49.03
N LYS A 299 -0.93 12.81 48.04
CA LYS A 299 0.34 12.51 47.38
C LYS A 299 0.90 13.72 46.62
N PHE A 300 0.07 14.42 45.89
CA PHE A 300 0.47 15.58 45.09
C PHE A 300 0.78 16.81 45.90
N SER A 301 0.17 16.99 47.08
CA SER A 301 0.47 18.09 47.99
C SER A 301 1.93 18.11 48.52
N GLN A 302 2.64 17.00 48.37
CA GLN A 302 4.05 16.86 48.79
C GLN A 302 5.04 17.38 47.75
N TYR A 303 4.58 17.71 46.51
CA TYR A 303 5.43 18.11 45.41
C TYR A 303 4.99 19.44 44.82
N ASP A 304 5.92 20.06 44.07
CA ASP A 304 5.59 21.27 43.32
C ASP A 304 4.56 20.99 42.19
N LYS A 305 3.60 21.89 42.02
CA LYS A 305 2.50 21.71 41.07
C LYS A 305 2.95 21.52 39.62
N GLU A 306 3.98 22.25 39.19
CA GLU A 306 4.51 22.12 37.82
C GLU A 306 5.22 20.78 37.65
N GLN A 307 5.95 20.32 38.69
CA GLN A 307 6.57 19.01 38.65
C GLN A 307 5.54 17.88 38.59
N VAL A 308 4.46 17.97 39.35
CA VAL A 308 3.32 17.02 39.29
C VAL A 308 2.75 16.95 37.90
N LYS A 309 2.47 18.10 37.26
CA LYS A 309 1.95 18.16 35.89
C LYS A 309 2.88 17.49 34.88
N LEU A 310 4.17 17.79 34.93
CA LEU A 310 5.18 17.19 34.06
C LEU A 310 5.22 15.67 34.21
N THR A 311 5.28 15.20 35.47
CA THR A 311 5.34 13.76 35.76
C THR A 311 4.05 13.05 35.30
N MET A 312 2.88 13.63 35.56
CA MET A 312 1.61 13.07 35.09
C MET A 312 1.57 12.97 33.57
N ARG A 313 2.01 14.02 32.86
CA ARG A 313 2.08 14.02 31.40
C ARG A 313 3.04 12.93 30.88
N GLU A 314 4.20 12.76 31.49
CA GLU A 314 5.16 11.72 31.12
C GLU A 314 4.59 10.31 31.33
N ILE A 315 3.92 10.09 32.48
CA ILE A 315 3.29 8.80 32.77
C ILE A 315 2.15 8.52 31.77
N LEU A 316 1.27 9.49 31.50
CA LEU A 316 0.20 9.34 30.54
C LEU A 316 0.76 8.99 29.16
N LEU A 317 1.72 9.77 28.66
CA LEU A 317 2.33 9.53 27.33
C LEU A 317 3.02 8.17 27.27
N GLY A 318 3.80 7.81 28.29
CA GLY A 318 4.48 6.52 28.35
C GLY A 318 3.51 5.35 28.32
N THR A 319 2.45 5.43 29.09
CA THR A 319 1.39 4.41 29.15
C THR A 319 0.65 4.31 27.80
N PHE A 320 0.24 5.45 27.22
CA PHE A 320 -0.40 5.49 25.92
C PHE A 320 0.48 4.89 24.80
N ASP A 321 1.74 5.31 24.76
CA ASP A 321 2.67 4.83 23.74
C ASP A 321 2.94 3.31 23.87
N GLN A 322 3.00 2.79 25.09
CA GLN A 322 3.15 1.35 25.32
C GLN A 322 1.91 0.57 24.91
N LEU A 323 0.74 0.96 25.40
CA LEU A 323 -0.53 0.32 25.07
C LEU A 323 -0.82 0.37 23.56
N TRP A 324 -0.47 1.48 22.89
CA TRP A 324 -0.61 1.60 21.46
C TRP A 324 0.30 0.64 20.69
N LYS A 325 1.55 0.46 21.11
CA LYS A 325 2.46 -0.53 20.52
C LYS A 325 1.94 -1.95 20.67
N ASP A 326 1.45 -2.29 21.87
CA ASP A 326 0.89 -3.61 22.14
C ASP A 326 -0.39 -3.84 21.32
N HIS A 327 -1.24 -2.82 21.19
CA HIS A 327 -2.42 -2.86 20.33
C HIS A 327 -2.06 -3.09 18.86
N LEU A 328 -1.05 -2.37 18.33
CA LEU A 328 -0.58 -2.57 16.96
C LEU A 328 -0.14 -4.00 16.71
N LEU A 329 0.64 -4.57 17.65
CA LEU A 329 1.08 -5.96 17.57
C LEU A 329 -0.10 -6.94 17.56
N ASN A 330 -1.09 -6.72 18.43
CA ASN A 330 -2.29 -7.55 18.50
C ASN A 330 -3.12 -7.46 17.20
N MET A 331 -3.24 -6.27 16.61
CA MET A 331 -3.94 -6.06 15.34
C MET A 331 -3.21 -6.71 14.16
N ASP A 332 -1.88 -6.70 14.15
CA ASP A 332 -1.09 -7.39 13.13
C ASP A 332 -1.27 -8.93 13.23
N GLN A 333 -1.22 -9.48 14.45
CA GLN A 333 -1.49 -10.91 14.68
C GLN A 333 -2.92 -11.29 14.28
N LEU A 334 -3.90 -10.44 14.60
CA LEU A 334 -5.29 -10.65 14.18
C LEU A 334 -5.41 -10.67 12.65
N LYS A 335 -4.73 -9.74 11.96
CA LYS A 335 -4.73 -9.61 10.49
C LYS A 335 -4.17 -10.87 9.81
N GLU A 336 -3.14 -11.50 10.36
CA GLU A 336 -2.57 -12.74 9.82
C GLU A 336 -3.58 -13.90 9.85
N GLY A 337 -4.36 -14.01 10.92
CA GLY A 337 -5.34 -15.10 11.10
C GLY A 337 -6.75 -14.82 10.59
N ILE A 338 -7.09 -13.55 10.28
CA ILE A 338 -8.47 -13.14 10.03
C ILE A 338 -9.09 -13.78 8.78
N ASN A 339 -8.28 -14.03 7.75
CA ASN A 339 -8.73 -14.64 6.51
C ASN A 339 -9.23 -16.08 6.70
N LEU A 340 -8.78 -16.78 7.75
CA LEU A 340 -9.26 -18.11 8.09
C LEU A 340 -10.73 -18.09 8.56
N ARG A 341 -11.20 -16.97 9.09
CA ARG A 341 -12.60 -16.79 9.53
C ARG A 341 -13.58 -16.75 8.35
N ALA A 342 -13.10 -16.43 7.14
CA ALA A 342 -13.91 -16.52 5.92
C ALA A 342 -14.40 -17.95 5.65
N HIS A 343 -13.67 -18.98 6.07
CA HIS A 343 -14.13 -20.37 5.97
C HIS A 343 -15.35 -20.66 6.86
N GLY A 344 -15.56 -19.86 7.92
CA GLY A 344 -16.74 -19.89 8.78
C GLY A 344 -17.89 -19.02 8.29
N GLN A 345 -17.89 -18.57 7.03
CA GLN A 345 -18.89 -17.67 6.42
C GLN A 345 -18.99 -16.29 7.11
N LYS A 346 -17.96 -15.87 7.83
CA LYS A 346 -17.87 -14.53 8.44
C LYS A 346 -17.08 -13.60 7.54
N ASP A 347 -17.51 -12.33 7.45
CA ASP A 347 -16.77 -11.32 6.73
C ASP A 347 -15.52 -10.91 7.53
N PRO A 348 -14.29 -11.17 7.01
CA PRO A 348 -13.06 -10.83 7.71
C PRO A 348 -12.95 -9.34 8.09
N LEU A 349 -13.47 -8.44 7.27
CA LEU A 349 -13.40 -7.00 7.53
C LEU A 349 -14.33 -6.59 8.69
N VAL A 350 -15.49 -7.22 8.81
CA VAL A 350 -16.42 -6.97 9.92
C VAL A 350 -15.84 -7.48 11.24
N GLU A 351 -15.21 -8.65 11.21
CA GLU A 351 -14.54 -9.22 12.39
C GLU A 351 -13.26 -8.44 12.81
N TYR A 352 -12.66 -7.71 11.87
CA TYR A 352 -11.48 -6.89 12.13
C TYR A 352 -11.83 -5.51 12.72
N LYS A 353 -13.03 -5.01 12.48
CA LYS A 353 -13.54 -3.74 13.02
C LYS A 353 -13.96 -3.88 14.47
#